data_faae0508745a1251eb76934e8bcf644a
#
_entry.id   faae0508745a1251eb76934e8bcf644a
#
_cell.length_a   1.000
_cell.length_b   1.000
_cell.length_c   1.000
_cell.angle_alpha   90.00
_cell.angle_beta   90.00
_cell.angle_gamma   90.00
#
_symmetry.space_group_name_H-M   'P 1'
#
loop_
_entity.id
_entity.type
_entity.pdbx_description
1 polymer ?
#
loop_
_entity_poly.entity_id
_entity_poly.type
_entity_poly.pdbx_seq_one_letter_code
_entity_poly.pdbx_strand_id
1 'polypeptide(L)'
;MNYLCRMIAIEFPPPDFKIVQENGKTLIFDRFRKKYVVLTPEEWVRQNFLNYLVSTLGYPASLIGIEKEIYLGELRKRCDIVVYNRNMQPWMIVECKEMDVPLSQTTLEQIVRYHMVLPTAYLVITNGVNTFCCQHMVDAQQWEFIAQLPAHI
;
A
#
# COMPACT_ATOMS: atom_id res chain seq x y z
N MET A 1 -17.77 15.05 1.73
CA MET A 1 -16.89 14.81 0.57
C MET A 1 -17.22 13.44 -0.03
N ASN A 2 -17.35 13.36 -1.34
CA ASN A 2 -17.57 12.09 -2.02
C ASN A 2 -16.23 11.49 -2.42
N TYR A 3 -15.71 10.56 -1.64
CA TYR A 3 -14.42 9.93 -1.88
C TYR A 3 -14.38 9.13 -3.19
N LEU A 4 -15.52 8.63 -3.65
CA LEU A 4 -15.58 7.85 -4.88
C LEU A 4 -15.16 8.66 -6.11
N CYS A 5 -15.29 9.99 -6.07
CA CYS A 5 -14.82 10.88 -7.14
C CYS A 5 -13.30 10.95 -7.23
N ARG A 6 -12.59 10.43 -6.24
CA ARG A 6 -11.12 10.44 -6.19
C ARG A 6 -10.51 9.05 -6.39
N MET A 7 -11.32 8.08 -6.83
CA MET A 7 -10.81 6.75 -7.13
C MET A 7 -9.78 6.81 -8.25
N ILE A 8 -8.65 6.17 -8.02
CA ILE A 8 -7.55 6.11 -8.99
C ILE A 8 -7.70 4.85 -9.82
N ALA A 9 -7.75 5.00 -11.14
CA ALA A 9 -7.73 3.87 -12.05
C ALA A 9 -6.31 3.35 -12.18
N ILE A 10 -6.10 2.08 -11.83
CA ILE A 10 -4.80 1.41 -11.94
C ILE A 10 -4.95 0.19 -12.83
N GLU A 11 -4.05 0.09 -13.80
CA GLU A 11 -3.89 -1.13 -14.59
C GLU A 11 -2.60 -1.82 -14.12
N PHE A 12 -2.76 -2.97 -13.47
CA PHE A 12 -1.60 -3.74 -13.02
C PHE A 12 -0.86 -4.34 -14.22
N PRO A 13 0.49 -4.37 -14.19
CA PRO A 13 1.25 -5.12 -15.19
C PRO A 13 0.83 -6.59 -15.17
N PRO A 14 1.00 -7.32 -16.31
CA PRO A 14 0.73 -8.75 -16.32
C PRO A 14 1.53 -9.44 -15.19
N PRO A 15 0.91 -10.34 -14.41
CA PRO A 15 1.61 -10.99 -13.31
C PRO A 15 2.74 -11.89 -13.83
N ASP A 16 3.92 -11.70 -13.28
CA ASP A 16 5.12 -12.50 -13.56
C ASP A 16 5.66 -12.98 -12.23
N PHE A 17 4.86 -13.76 -11.51
CA PHE A 17 5.19 -14.23 -10.19
C PHE A 17 5.56 -15.71 -10.21
N LYS A 18 6.52 -16.07 -9.37
CA LYS A 18 6.90 -17.45 -9.16
C LYS A 18 5.98 -18.06 -8.11
N ILE A 19 5.12 -18.97 -8.54
CA ILE A 19 4.11 -19.60 -7.69
C ILE A 19 4.37 -21.11 -7.67
N VAL A 20 4.40 -21.70 -6.48
CA VAL A 20 4.63 -23.15 -6.31
C VAL A 20 3.59 -23.73 -5.37
N GLN A 21 3.39 -25.06 -5.47
CA GLN A 21 2.56 -25.82 -4.55
C GLN A 21 3.48 -26.66 -3.66
N GLU A 22 3.31 -26.53 -2.35
CA GLU A 22 4.11 -27.28 -1.38
C GLU A 22 3.27 -27.62 -0.16
N ASN A 23 3.23 -28.91 0.20
CA ASN A 23 2.49 -29.40 1.37
C ASN A 23 1.04 -28.96 1.39
N GLY A 24 0.37 -28.96 0.24
CA GLY A 24 -1.03 -28.55 0.11
C GLY A 24 -1.25 -27.04 0.16
N LYS A 25 -0.20 -26.24 0.18
CA LYS A 25 -0.27 -24.78 0.20
C LYS A 25 0.21 -24.20 -1.11
N THR A 26 -0.42 -23.10 -1.53
CA THR A 26 0.06 -22.29 -2.64
C THR A 26 0.95 -21.19 -2.09
N LEU A 27 2.18 -21.11 -2.62
CA LEU A 27 3.18 -20.15 -2.18
C LEU A 27 3.57 -19.25 -3.35
N ILE A 28 3.82 -17.99 -3.04
CA ILE A 28 4.33 -17.00 -3.99
C ILE A 28 5.71 -16.53 -3.52
N PHE A 29 6.66 -16.40 -4.45
CA PHE A 29 7.98 -15.86 -4.11
C PHE A 29 7.90 -14.34 -4.02
N ASP A 30 8.21 -13.81 -2.84
CA ASP A 30 8.26 -12.37 -2.59
C ASP A 30 9.68 -11.86 -2.85
N ARG A 31 9.84 -11.07 -3.89
CA ARG A 31 11.14 -10.51 -4.30
C ARG A 31 11.70 -9.51 -3.30
N PHE A 32 10.84 -8.91 -2.48
CA PHE A 32 11.23 -7.91 -1.47
C PHE A 32 11.71 -8.59 -0.19
N ARG A 33 10.94 -9.56 0.33
CA ARG A 33 11.33 -10.35 1.51
C ARG A 33 12.28 -11.49 1.17
N LYS A 34 12.48 -11.78 -0.13
CA LYS A 34 13.38 -12.82 -0.66
C LYS A 34 13.07 -14.21 -0.09
N LYS A 35 11.80 -14.55 -0.03
CA LYS A 35 11.33 -15.86 0.45
C LYS A 35 9.94 -16.16 -0.11
N TYR A 36 9.58 -17.44 -0.06
CA TYR A 36 8.21 -17.84 -0.36
C TYR A 36 7.30 -17.54 0.82
N VAL A 37 6.13 -17.02 0.51
CA VAL A 37 5.08 -16.75 1.49
C VAL A 37 3.78 -17.38 1.01
N VAL A 38 2.87 -17.68 1.93
CA VAL A 38 1.56 -18.23 1.57
C VAL A 38 0.80 -17.22 0.71
N LEU A 39 0.31 -17.68 -0.44
CA LEU A 39 -0.48 -16.85 -1.35
C LEU A 39 -1.92 -16.78 -0.83
N THR A 40 -2.23 -15.70 -0.12
CA THR A 40 -3.58 -15.37 0.28
C THR A 40 -4.17 -14.35 -0.69
N PRO A 41 -5.51 -14.12 -0.70
CA PRO A 41 -6.09 -13.07 -1.53
C PRO A 41 -5.50 -11.68 -1.25
N GLU A 42 -5.20 -11.37 0.00
CA GLU A 42 -4.56 -10.11 0.37
C GLU A 42 -3.11 -10.05 -0.14
N GLU A 43 -2.35 -11.16 -0.01
CA GLU A 43 -0.97 -11.21 -0.52
C GLU A 43 -0.93 -11.04 -2.04
N TRP A 44 -1.93 -11.55 -2.75
CA TRP A 44 -2.07 -11.33 -4.20
C TRP A 44 -2.19 -9.85 -4.53
N VAL A 45 -3.03 -9.13 -3.80
CA VAL A 45 -3.18 -7.67 -3.98
C VAL A 45 -1.86 -6.96 -3.68
N ARG A 46 -1.20 -7.32 -2.58
CA ARG A 46 0.09 -6.73 -2.19
C ARG A 46 1.15 -6.92 -3.27
N GLN A 47 1.30 -8.13 -3.78
CA GLN A 47 2.32 -8.44 -4.79
C GLN A 47 2.05 -7.69 -6.10
N ASN A 48 0.81 -7.62 -6.54
CA ASN A 48 0.46 -6.87 -7.73
C ASN A 48 0.70 -5.37 -7.54
N PHE A 49 0.38 -4.83 -6.37
CA PHE A 49 0.60 -3.42 -6.10
C PHE A 49 2.09 -3.08 -6.02
N LEU A 50 2.89 -3.94 -5.39
CA LEU A 50 4.35 -3.78 -5.37
C LEU A 50 4.93 -3.77 -6.79
N ASN A 51 4.50 -4.69 -7.63
CA ASN A 51 4.93 -4.73 -9.02
C ASN A 51 4.55 -3.44 -9.76
N TYR A 52 3.36 -2.93 -9.52
CA TYR A 52 2.91 -1.66 -10.09
C TYR A 52 3.79 -0.49 -9.65
N LEU A 53 4.09 -0.38 -8.36
CA LEU A 53 4.95 0.70 -7.84
C LEU A 53 6.33 0.70 -8.51
N VAL A 54 6.95 -0.46 -8.66
CA VAL A 54 8.31 -0.56 -9.20
C VAL A 54 8.31 -0.54 -10.72
N SER A 55 7.50 -1.37 -11.37
CA SER A 55 7.56 -1.54 -12.83
C SER A 55 6.86 -0.43 -13.59
N THR A 56 5.76 0.10 -13.07
CA THR A 56 4.98 1.14 -13.75
C THR A 56 5.36 2.53 -13.28
N LEU A 57 5.41 2.75 -11.95
CA LEU A 57 5.70 4.08 -11.41
C LEU A 57 7.20 4.35 -11.22
N GLY A 58 8.05 3.32 -11.31
CA GLY A 58 9.49 3.49 -11.18
C GLY A 58 9.98 3.76 -9.77
N TYR A 59 9.20 3.40 -8.75
CA TYR A 59 9.64 3.56 -7.37
C TYR A 59 10.85 2.65 -7.10
N PRO A 60 11.87 3.14 -6.36
CA PRO A 60 13.05 2.33 -6.07
C PRO A 60 12.70 1.14 -5.18
N ALA A 61 12.93 -0.07 -5.64
CA ALA A 61 12.64 -1.28 -4.86
C ALA A 61 13.40 -1.30 -3.53
N SER A 62 14.61 -0.73 -3.50
CA SER A 62 15.44 -0.66 -2.29
C SER A 62 14.84 0.23 -1.19
N LEU A 63 13.87 1.08 -1.52
CA LEU A 63 13.20 1.96 -0.57
C LEU A 63 11.80 1.48 -0.21
N ILE A 64 11.48 0.23 -0.48
CA ILE A 64 10.17 -0.36 -0.17
C ILE A 64 10.36 -1.46 0.87
N GLY A 65 9.61 -1.38 1.95
CA GLY A 65 9.54 -2.40 3.00
C GLY A 65 8.15 -3.00 3.09
N ILE A 66 8.07 -4.27 3.48
CA ILE A 66 6.82 -5.01 3.58
C ILE A 66 6.61 -5.43 5.03
N GLU A 67 5.38 -5.29 5.51
CA GLU A 67 5.01 -5.61 6.89
C GLU A 67 5.92 -4.94 7.92
N LYS A 68 6.22 -3.66 7.69
CA LYS A 68 7.06 -2.87 8.58
C LYS A 68 6.23 -2.18 9.65
N GLU A 69 6.85 -2.00 10.82
CA GLU A 69 6.27 -1.22 11.90
C GLU A 69 6.80 0.20 11.84
N ILE A 70 5.90 1.16 12.04
CA ILE A 70 6.25 2.57 12.17
C ILE A 70 5.98 2.98 13.61
N TYR A 71 6.95 3.66 14.21
CA TYR A 71 6.90 4.11 15.60
C TYR A 71 6.70 5.62 15.66
N LEU A 72 5.85 6.06 16.59
CA LEU A 72 5.70 7.45 16.97
C LEU A 72 5.57 7.48 18.50
N GLY A 73 6.68 7.78 19.20
CA GLY A 73 6.75 7.62 20.65
C GLY A 73 6.51 6.15 21.04
N GLU A 74 5.52 5.91 21.89
CA GLU A 74 5.12 4.56 22.29
C GLU A 74 4.13 3.93 21.31
N LEU A 75 3.59 4.70 20.36
CA LEU A 75 2.65 4.22 19.36
C LEU A 75 3.39 3.42 18.32
N ARG A 76 2.85 2.23 18.00
CA ARG A 76 3.40 1.33 17.02
C ARG A 76 2.29 0.89 16.05
N LYS A 77 2.51 1.09 14.76
CA LYS A 77 1.57 0.68 13.70
C LYS A 77 2.26 -0.22 12.70
N ARG A 78 1.70 -1.39 12.45
CA ARG A 78 2.17 -2.28 11.40
C ARG A 78 1.51 -1.90 10.08
N CYS A 79 2.32 -1.77 9.03
CA CYS A 79 1.88 -1.34 7.71
C CYS A 79 2.21 -2.41 6.67
N ASP A 80 1.29 -2.65 5.73
CA ASP A 80 1.48 -3.67 4.69
C ASP A 80 2.67 -3.35 3.79
N ILE A 81 2.73 -2.12 3.31
CA ILE A 81 3.84 -1.62 2.50
C ILE A 81 4.22 -0.24 3.03
N VAL A 82 5.52 -0.01 3.19
CA VAL A 82 6.06 1.30 3.50
C VAL A 82 7.05 1.68 2.41
N VAL A 83 6.85 2.83 1.79
CA VAL A 83 7.81 3.42 0.86
C VAL A 83 8.57 4.51 1.60
N TYR A 84 9.89 4.40 1.61
CA TYR A 84 10.77 5.37 2.27
C TYR A 84 11.24 6.43 1.29
N ASN A 85 11.50 7.62 1.80
CA ASN A 85 12.19 8.65 1.01
C ASN A 85 13.71 8.37 1.01
N ARG A 86 14.46 9.21 0.32
CA ARG A 86 15.92 9.02 0.20
C ARG A 86 16.68 9.27 1.51
N ASN A 87 16.03 9.86 2.51
CA ASN A 87 16.57 10.01 3.85
C ASN A 87 16.15 8.86 4.78
N MET A 88 15.60 7.77 4.21
CA MET A 88 15.15 6.58 4.95
C MET A 88 14.05 6.87 5.96
N GLN A 89 13.21 7.85 5.69
CA GLN A 89 12.03 8.15 6.50
C GLN A 89 10.78 7.62 5.79
N PRO A 90 9.80 7.10 6.53
CA PRO A 90 8.53 6.70 5.92
C PRO A 90 7.88 7.88 5.17
N TRP A 91 7.59 7.66 3.90
CA TRP A 91 7.03 8.68 3.01
C TRP A 91 5.61 8.34 2.58
N MET A 92 5.37 7.06 2.29
CA MET A 92 4.06 6.56 1.89
C MET A 92 3.78 5.24 2.60
N ILE A 93 2.55 5.09 3.05
CA ILE A 93 2.04 3.82 3.58
C ILE A 93 1.01 3.31 2.59
N VAL A 94 1.03 2.00 2.32
CA VAL A 94 -0.01 1.34 1.54
C VAL A 94 -0.72 0.32 2.41
N GLU A 95 -2.02 0.43 2.52
CA GLU A 95 -2.90 -0.54 3.17
C GLU A 95 -3.58 -1.38 2.10
N CYS A 96 -3.32 -2.69 2.13
CA CYS A 96 -3.88 -3.64 1.16
C CYS A 96 -5.03 -4.42 1.80
N LYS A 97 -6.13 -4.51 1.08
CA LYS A 97 -7.28 -5.35 1.42
C LYS A 97 -7.50 -6.36 0.30
N GLU A 98 -8.08 -7.50 0.62
CA GLU A 98 -8.43 -8.46 -0.43
C GLU A 98 -9.53 -7.91 -1.34
N MET A 99 -9.65 -8.48 -2.55
CA MET A 99 -10.53 -7.97 -3.59
C MET A 99 -12.01 -7.97 -3.21
N ASP A 100 -12.41 -8.86 -2.31
CA ASP A 100 -13.80 -8.98 -1.86
C ASP A 100 -14.19 -7.98 -0.78
N VAL A 101 -13.24 -7.22 -0.23
CA VAL A 101 -13.51 -6.18 0.76
C VAL A 101 -13.86 -4.89 0.04
N PRO A 102 -15.13 -4.42 0.11
CA PRO A 102 -15.50 -3.16 -0.52
C PRO A 102 -14.84 -1.98 0.20
N LEU A 103 -14.30 -1.06 -0.56
CA LEU A 103 -13.75 0.19 -0.01
C LEU A 103 -14.85 1.26 -0.01
N SER A 104 -15.83 1.07 0.88
CA SER A 104 -16.90 2.03 1.11
C SER A 104 -16.35 3.28 1.80
N GLN A 105 -17.12 4.35 1.80
CA GLN A 105 -16.75 5.58 2.51
C GLN A 105 -16.44 5.32 3.98
N THR A 106 -17.25 4.51 4.65
CA THR A 106 -17.03 4.14 6.05
C THR A 106 -15.71 3.41 6.25
N THR A 107 -15.41 2.43 5.40
CA THR A 107 -14.15 1.68 5.47
C THR A 107 -12.96 2.59 5.24
N LEU A 108 -13.03 3.46 4.23
CA LEU A 108 -11.96 4.43 3.93
C LEU A 108 -11.72 5.36 5.12
N GLU A 109 -12.78 5.89 5.71
CA GLU A 109 -12.66 6.78 6.87
C GLU A 109 -12.02 6.08 8.07
N GLN A 110 -12.35 4.81 8.31
CA GLN A 110 -11.76 4.03 9.39
C GLN A 110 -10.25 3.83 9.17
N ILE A 111 -9.84 3.50 7.95
CA ILE A 111 -8.44 3.27 7.61
C ILE A 111 -7.66 4.59 7.71
N VAL A 112 -8.19 5.68 7.18
CA VAL A 112 -7.56 7.00 7.28
C VAL A 112 -7.38 7.38 8.75
N ARG A 113 -8.42 7.21 9.56
CA ARG A 113 -8.36 7.53 10.99
C ARG A 113 -7.31 6.70 11.73
N TYR A 114 -7.18 5.43 11.37
CA TYR A 114 -6.19 4.54 11.97
C TYR A 114 -4.76 5.00 11.68
N HIS A 115 -4.51 5.47 10.45
CA HIS A 115 -3.16 5.85 10.01
C HIS A 115 -2.85 7.35 10.14
N MET A 116 -3.84 8.20 10.37
CA MET A 116 -3.66 9.66 10.37
C MET A 116 -2.70 10.16 11.45
N VAL A 117 -2.41 9.36 12.46
CA VAL A 117 -1.48 9.73 13.53
C VAL A 117 -0.01 9.57 13.11
N LEU A 118 0.24 8.87 12.01
CA LEU A 118 1.60 8.63 11.53
C LEU A 118 2.10 9.82 10.70
N PRO A 119 3.38 10.20 10.84
CA PRO A 119 3.94 11.36 10.16
C PRO A 119 4.38 11.05 8.72
N THR A 120 3.50 10.46 7.92
CA THR A 120 3.79 10.14 6.52
C THR A 120 3.08 11.10 5.60
N ALA A 121 3.68 11.36 4.42
CA ALA A 121 3.13 12.30 3.46
C ALA A 121 1.90 11.71 2.73
N TYR A 122 1.89 10.39 2.50
CA TYR A 122 0.86 9.75 1.71
C TYR A 122 0.37 8.46 2.36
N LEU A 123 -0.92 8.21 2.19
CA LEU A 123 -1.57 6.96 2.54
C LEU A 123 -2.33 6.45 1.32
N VAL A 124 -1.98 5.25 0.85
CA VAL A 124 -2.67 4.57 -0.24
C VAL A 124 -3.50 3.43 0.34
N ILE A 125 -4.72 3.28 -0.13
CA ILE A 125 -5.63 2.21 0.25
C ILE A 125 -6.07 1.52 -1.03
N THR A 126 -5.85 0.20 -1.11
CA THR A 126 -6.20 -0.56 -2.30
C THR A 126 -6.74 -1.94 -1.93
N ASN A 127 -7.72 -2.42 -2.71
CA ASN A 127 -8.17 -3.81 -2.67
C ASN A 127 -7.86 -4.55 -3.98
N GLY A 128 -7.04 -3.93 -4.84
CA GLY A 128 -6.71 -4.49 -6.15
C GLY A 128 -7.71 -4.15 -7.25
N VAL A 129 -8.91 -3.73 -6.88
CA VAL A 129 -9.97 -3.29 -7.82
C VAL A 129 -10.09 -1.78 -7.75
N ASN A 130 -10.17 -1.24 -6.55
CA ASN A 130 -10.29 0.18 -6.28
C ASN A 130 -9.08 0.66 -5.48
N THR A 131 -8.56 1.84 -5.83
CA THR A 131 -7.38 2.43 -5.18
C THR A 131 -7.64 3.89 -4.90
N PHE A 132 -7.25 4.31 -3.69
CA PHE A 132 -7.36 5.68 -3.22
C PHE A 132 -6.03 6.13 -2.65
N CYS A 133 -5.72 7.42 -2.78
CA CYS A 133 -4.53 8.01 -2.18
C CYS A 133 -4.91 9.27 -1.42
N CYS A 134 -4.43 9.36 -0.19
CA CYS A 134 -4.59 10.55 0.64
C CYS A 134 -3.23 11.23 0.78
N GLN A 135 -3.23 12.55 0.71
CA GLN A 135 -2.07 13.38 0.99
C GLN A 135 -2.27 14.09 2.32
N HIS A 136 -1.24 14.09 3.15
CA HIS A 136 -1.26 14.81 4.42
C HIS A 136 -1.01 16.30 4.17
N MET A 137 -2.00 17.10 4.52
CA MET A 137 -1.91 18.55 4.43
C MET A 137 -1.42 19.10 5.77
N VAL A 138 -0.11 19.26 5.90
CA VAL A 138 0.57 19.58 7.17
C VAL A 138 0.01 20.88 7.78
N ASP A 139 -0.15 21.92 6.96
CA ASP A 139 -0.61 23.24 7.44
C ASP A 139 -2.05 23.21 7.98
N ALA A 140 -2.89 22.34 7.42
CA ALA A 140 -4.27 22.18 7.84
C ALA A 140 -4.46 21.02 8.82
N GLN A 141 -3.41 20.24 9.10
CA GLN A 141 -3.44 19.04 9.94
C GLN A 141 -4.56 18.08 9.54
N GLN A 142 -4.73 17.89 8.24
CA GLN A 142 -5.78 17.04 7.69
C GLN A 142 -5.26 16.25 6.50
N TRP A 143 -6.00 15.20 6.13
CA TRP A 143 -5.74 14.38 4.97
C TRP A 143 -6.71 14.72 3.85
N GLU A 144 -6.20 14.73 2.61
CA GLU A 144 -6.99 15.06 1.44
C GLU A 144 -6.82 13.96 0.40
N PHE A 145 -7.93 13.51 -0.20
CA PHE A 145 -7.87 12.52 -1.28
C PHE A 145 -7.38 13.19 -2.56
N ILE A 146 -6.40 12.57 -3.22
CA ILE A 146 -5.84 13.07 -4.47
C ILE A 146 -6.14 12.09 -5.62
N ALA A 147 -6.10 12.60 -6.85
CA ALA A 147 -6.59 11.87 -8.02
C ALA A 147 -5.57 10.95 -8.68
N GLN A 148 -4.31 10.96 -8.24
CA GLN A 148 -3.25 10.10 -8.78
C GLN A 148 -2.15 9.89 -7.76
N LEU A 149 -1.42 8.78 -7.92
CA LEU A 149 -0.29 8.50 -7.07
C LEU A 149 0.86 9.46 -7.39
N PRO A 150 1.58 9.94 -6.36
CA PRO A 150 2.68 10.87 -6.57
C PRO A 150 3.89 10.19 -7.22
N ALA A 151 4.72 10.97 -7.89
CA ALA A 151 6.04 10.51 -8.30
C ALA A 151 6.92 10.37 -7.05
N HIS A 152 7.80 9.37 -7.04
CA HIS A 152 8.75 9.20 -5.94
C HIS A 152 9.83 10.28 -6.00
N ILE A 153 10.18 10.81 -4.85
CA ILE A 153 11.19 11.87 -4.71
C ILE A 153 12.54 11.31 -4.29
#